data_9f3f3c079edf8abfa0ddd5b60d727c05
#
_entry.id   9f3f3c079edf8abfa0ddd5b60d727c05
#
_cell.length_a   1.000
_cell.length_b   1.000
_cell.length_c   1.000
_cell.angle_alpha   90.00
_cell.angle_beta   90.00
_cell.angle_gamma   90.00
#
_symmetry.space_group_name_H-M   'P 1'
#
loop_
_entity.id
_entity.type
_entity.pdbx_description
1 polymer ?
#
loop_
_entity_poly.entity_id
_entity_poly.type
_entity_poly.pdbx_seq_one_letter_code
_entity_poly.pdbx_strand_id
1 'polypeptide(L)'
;MTLPEFPITPLLPEIRRSLQAHPRLVLEAPPGAGKTTQVPLALLDEAWLAGRKILMLEPRRVAARAAAGFMARQHGDAVGETVGYRIRFENKVSARTRIEVVTEGILTRMLQDDPMLEGVGAILFDEFHERHLAGDLGLALALDVQLSLREDLRLVVMSATLDGDRLARFLDAPRLSSEGRSYPVTVSHFPARRDESLEIQTRRAVEAALVEHPGDVLVFLPGQREIARVEAALSPSPTGRGVGVRVRSGDGGSDNVDFVAPSSAPSGHLLPGGEGNSNILVLPLHGEL
;
A
#
# COMPACT_ATOMS: atom_id res chain seq x y z
N MET A 1 0.24 -0.70 -24.15
CA MET A 1 0.89 -0.13 -22.97
C MET A 1 1.61 -1.26 -22.28
N THR A 2 2.93 -1.28 -22.24
CA THR A 2 3.70 -2.22 -21.44
C THR A 2 3.49 -1.85 -19.98
N LEU A 3 2.92 -2.77 -19.19
CA LEU A 3 2.81 -2.60 -17.74
C LEU A 3 4.20 -2.38 -17.15
N PRO A 4 4.37 -1.49 -16.16
CA PRO A 4 5.65 -1.29 -15.51
C PRO A 4 6.14 -2.63 -14.93
N GLU A 5 7.39 -2.98 -15.22
CA GLU A 5 8.00 -4.20 -14.72
C GLU A 5 8.36 -4.01 -13.25
N PHE A 6 7.64 -4.69 -12.38
CA PHE A 6 7.91 -4.67 -10.93
C PHE A 6 9.06 -5.61 -10.57
N PRO A 7 9.86 -5.29 -9.55
CA PRO A 7 10.94 -6.16 -9.09
C PRO A 7 10.52 -7.59 -8.73
N ILE A 8 9.24 -7.79 -8.34
CA ILE A 8 8.68 -9.11 -8.03
C ILE A 8 8.37 -9.93 -9.29
N THR A 9 8.22 -9.30 -10.47
CA THR A 9 7.77 -9.95 -11.70
C THR A 9 8.58 -11.20 -12.08
N PRO A 10 9.92 -11.20 -12.04
CA PRO A 10 10.71 -12.39 -12.34
C PRO A 10 10.47 -13.56 -11.38
N LEU A 11 10.01 -13.29 -10.15
CA LEU A 11 9.77 -14.31 -9.12
C LEU A 11 8.37 -14.93 -9.22
N LEU A 12 7.42 -14.31 -9.92
CA LEU A 12 6.03 -14.79 -10.01
C LEU A 12 5.91 -16.24 -10.50
N PRO A 13 6.67 -16.73 -11.51
CA PRO A 13 6.62 -18.13 -11.93
C PRO A 13 7.06 -19.11 -10.83
N GLU A 14 8.01 -18.71 -9.98
CA GLU A 14 8.47 -19.55 -8.87
C GLU A 14 7.48 -19.55 -7.71
N ILE A 15 6.84 -18.41 -7.42
CA ILE A 15 5.74 -18.31 -6.44
C ILE A 15 4.60 -19.28 -6.83
N ARG A 16 4.20 -19.29 -8.11
CA ARG A 16 3.16 -20.19 -8.63
C ARG A 16 3.55 -21.66 -8.46
N ARG A 17 4.77 -22.05 -8.87
CA ARG A 17 5.28 -23.41 -8.71
C ARG A 17 5.35 -23.83 -7.25
N SER A 18 5.81 -22.93 -6.37
CA SER A 18 5.91 -23.19 -4.94
C SER A 18 4.53 -23.47 -4.33
N LEU A 19 3.52 -22.65 -4.64
CA LEU A 19 2.15 -22.84 -4.14
C LEU A 19 1.42 -24.03 -4.78
N GLN A 20 1.85 -24.50 -5.92
CA GLN A 20 1.36 -25.76 -6.48
C GLN A 20 1.87 -26.95 -5.67
N ALA A 21 3.12 -26.93 -5.23
CA ALA A 21 3.76 -28.02 -4.50
C ALA A 21 3.53 -27.94 -2.98
N HIS A 22 3.37 -26.76 -2.41
CA HIS A 22 3.26 -26.54 -0.97
C HIS A 22 2.03 -25.69 -0.63
N PRO A 23 1.33 -26.00 0.48
CA PRO A 23 0.15 -25.21 0.89
C PRO A 23 0.51 -23.87 1.55
N ARG A 24 1.77 -23.62 1.83
CA ARG A 24 2.25 -22.41 2.50
C ARG A 24 3.46 -21.83 1.78
N LEU A 25 3.63 -20.51 1.90
CA LEU A 25 4.76 -19.79 1.33
C LEU A 25 5.09 -18.56 2.18
N VAL A 26 6.37 -18.32 2.44
CA VAL A 26 6.88 -17.06 2.95
C VAL A 26 7.57 -16.31 1.82
N LEU A 27 7.10 -15.09 1.54
CA LEU A 27 7.61 -14.23 0.49
C LEU A 27 8.23 -12.97 1.08
N GLU A 28 9.49 -12.76 0.83
CA GLU A 28 10.21 -11.55 1.20
C GLU A 28 10.47 -10.68 -0.02
N ALA A 29 10.04 -9.44 0.06
CA ALA A 29 10.36 -8.45 -0.96
C ALA A 29 10.31 -7.06 -0.35
N PRO A 30 11.24 -6.16 -0.70
CA PRO A 30 11.27 -4.81 -0.15
C PRO A 30 9.99 -4.02 -0.52
N PRO A 31 9.72 -2.91 0.17
CA PRO A 31 8.65 -1.99 -0.21
C PRO A 31 8.80 -1.57 -1.68
N GLY A 32 7.68 -1.42 -2.38
CA GLY A 32 7.68 -1.05 -3.79
C GLY A 32 8.03 -2.16 -4.78
N ALA A 33 8.37 -3.37 -4.32
CA ALA A 33 8.64 -4.50 -5.21
C ALA A 33 7.41 -5.00 -5.98
N GLY A 34 6.20 -4.59 -5.59
CA GLY A 34 4.94 -5.00 -6.22
C GLY A 34 4.31 -6.23 -5.61
N LYS A 35 4.78 -6.75 -4.44
CA LYS A 35 4.23 -7.94 -3.79
C LYS A 35 2.72 -7.82 -3.57
N THR A 36 2.26 -6.71 -3.01
CA THR A 36 0.85 -6.43 -2.70
C THR A 36 -0.08 -6.52 -3.91
N THR A 37 0.38 -6.09 -5.08
CA THR A 37 -0.48 -5.94 -6.25
C THR A 37 -0.26 -6.99 -7.33
N GLN A 38 0.97 -7.49 -7.50
CA GLN A 38 1.28 -8.45 -8.55
C GLN A 38 1.03 -9.90 -8.13
N VAL A 39 1.30 -10.24 -6.86
CA VAL A 39 1.15 -11.62 -6.39
C VAL A 39 -0.31 -12.08 -6.43
N PRO A 40 -1.29 -11.34 -5.89
CA PRO A 40 -2.69 -11.79 -5.95
C PRO A 40 -3.20 -11.95 -7.39
N LEU A 41 -2.85 -11.00 -8.28
CA LEU A 41 -3.24 -11.08 -9.69
C LEU A 41 -2.63 -12.27 -10.41
N ALA A 42 -1.36 -12.58 -10.13
CA ALA A 42 -0.68 -13.72 -10.74
C ALA A 42 -1.25 -15.07 -10.32
N LEU A 43 -1.95 -15.15 -9.18
CA LEU A 43 -2.52 -16.39 -8.65
C LEU A 43 -3.97 -16.66 -9.10
N LEU A 44 -4.63 -15.69 -9.76
CA LEU A 44 -6.07 -15.80 -10.11
C LEU A 44 -6.42 -17.04 -10.93
N ASP A 45 -5.55 -17.42 -11.86
CA ASP A 45 -5.80 -18.50 -12.82
C ASP A 45 -5.14 -19.81 -12.43
N GLU A 46 -4.62 -19.91 -11.19
CA GLU A 46 -4.02 -21.16 -10.71
C GLU A 46 -5.04 -22.27 -10.55
N ALA A 47 -4.71 -23.46 -11.08
CA ALA A 47 -5.60 -24.61 -11.07
C ALA A 47 -6.03 -25.02 -9.65
N TRP A 48 -5.13 -24.93 -8.66
CA TRP A 48 -5.43 -25.25 -7.27
C TRP A 48 -6.43 -24.27 -6.63
N LEU A 49 -6.55 -23.04 -7.15
CA LEU A 49 -7.54 -22.07 -6.68
C LEU A 49 -8.97 -22.48 -7.06
N ALA A 50 -9.12 -23.23 -8.16
CA ALA A 50 -10.39 -23.82 -8.62
C ALA A 50 -11.56 -22.81 -8.70
N GLY A 51 -11.27 -21.59 -9.15
CA GLY A 51 -12.27 -20.52 -9.21
C GLY A 51 -12.63 -19.86 -7.88
N ARG A 52 -12.05 -20.30 -6.77
CA ARG A 52 -12.28 -19.71 -5.43
C ARG A 52 -11.61 -18.36 -5.29
N LYS A 53 -11.96 -17.65 -4.21
CA LYS A 53 -11.43 -16.31 -3.89
C LYS A 53 -10.05 -16.38 -3.26
N ILE A 54 -9.32 -15.31 -3.47
CA ILE A 54 -8.14 -14.94 -2.70
C ILE A 54 -8.55 -13.85 -1.70
N LEU A 55 -8.34 -14.08 -0.41
CA LEU A 55 -8.40 -13.04 0.60
C LEU A 55 -7.00 -12.45 0.77
N MET A 56 -6.87 -11.14 0.68
CA MET A 56 -5.62 -10.44 0.96
C MET A 56 -5.79 -9.54 2.19
N LEU A 57 -5.04 -9.86 3.23
CA LEU A 57 -5.05 -9.10 4.46
C LEU A 57 -4.12 -7.90 4.34
N GLU A 58 -4.67 -6.71 4.51
CA GLU A 58 -3.94 -5.45 4.51
C GLU A 58 -4.25 -4.70 5.82
N PRO A 59 -3.26 -4.36 6.65
CA PRO A 59 -3.51 -3.82 7.99
C PRO A 59 -4.20 -2.45 7.98
N ARG A 60 -4.01 -1.66 6.94
CA ARG A 60 -4.48 -0.27 6.86
C ARG A 60 -5.62 -0.10 5.87
N ARG A 61 -6.72 0.53 6.31
CA ARG A 61 -7.92 0.76 5.46
C ARG A 61 -7.61 1.53 4.17
N VAL A 62 -6.77 2.56 4.26
CA VAL A 62 -6.37 3.38 3.10
C VAL A 62 -5.57 2.54 2.11
N ALA A 63 -4.61 1.75 2.59
CA ALA A 63 -3.79 0.87 1.75
C ALA A 63 -4.63 -0.24 1.13
N ALA A 64 -5.58 -0.85 1.87
CA ALA A 64 -6.51 -1.85 1.34
C ALA A 64 -7.34 -1.30 0.16
N ARG A 65 -7.87 -0.08 0.30
CA ARG A 65 -8.63 0.60 -0.74
C ARG A 65 -7.76 0.93 -1.96
N ALA A 66 -6.56 1.46 -1.72
CA ALA A 66 -5.60 1.80 -2.77
C ALA A 66 -5.11 0.56 -3.54
N ALA A 67 -4.77 -0.52 -2.83
CA ALA A 67 -4.35 -1.79 -3.42
C ALA A 67 -5.45 -2.39 -4.30
N ALA A 68 -6.69 -2.45 -3.79
CA ALA A 68 -7.83 -2.94 -4.57
C ALA A 68 -8.09 -2.08 -5.81
N GLY A 69 -8.03 -0.75 -5.68
CA GLY A 69 -8.19 0.19 -6.79
C GLY A 69 -7.10 0.05 -7.85
N PHE A 70 -5.85 -0.15 -7.42
CA PHE A 70 -4.73 -0.34 -8.34
C PHE A 70 -4.85 -1.68 -9.09
N MET A 71 -5.10 -2.78 -8.38
CA MET A 71 -5.26 -4.10 -8.99
C MET A 71 -6.45 -4.15 -9.96
N ALA A 72 -7.59 -3.53 -9.61
CA ALA A 72 -8.75 -3.47 -10.49
C ALA A 72 -8.41 -2.75 -11.80
N ARG A 73 -7.78 -1.57 -11.73
CA ARG A 73 -7.32 -0.84 -12.94
C ARG A 73 -6.33 -1.65 -13.77
N GLN A 74 -5.38 -2.34 -13.13
CA GLN A 74 -4.40 -3.18 -13.82
C GLN A 74 -5.07 -4.37 -14.51
N HIS A 75 -6.10 -4.93 -13.92
CA HIS A 75 -6.90 -6.00 -14.50
C HIS A 75 -7.84 -5.51 -15.62
N GLY A 76 -8.13 -4.21 -15.66
CA GLY A 76 -9.05 -3.61 -16.64
C GLY A 76 -10.50 -3.52 -16.16
N ASP A 77 -10.73 -3.65 -14.85
CA ASP A 77 -12.05 -3.69 -14.22
C ASP A 77 -12.32 -2.49 -13.32
N ALA A 78 -13.59 -2.32 -12.94
CA ALA A 78 -13.98 -1.47 -11.83
C ALA A 78 -13.78 -2.20 -10.49
N VAL A 79 -13.53 -1.42 -9.41
CA VAL A 79 -13.47 -1.97 -8.06
C VAL A 79 -14.81 -2.58 -7.65
N GLY A 80 -14.79 -3.82 -7.16
CA GLY A 80 -15.96 -4.62 -6.83
C GLY A 80 -16.31 -5.67 -7.89
N GLU A 81 -15.67 -5.62 -9.07
CA GLU A 81 -15.76 -6.67 -10.08
C GLU A 81 -14.80 -7.82 -9.73
N THR A 82 -13.74 -8.05 -10.50
CA THR A 82 -12.76 -9.11 -10.18
C THR A 82 -11.99 -8.83 -8.89
N VAL A 83 -11.68 -7.56 -8.62
CA VAL A 83 -10.98 -7.12 -7.41
C VAL A 83 -11.89 -6.19 -6.61
N GLY A 84 -12.03 -6.49 -5.33
CA GLY A 84 -12.80 -5.68 -4.40
C GLY A 84 -12.15 -5.58 -3.04
N TYR A 85 -12.78 -4.88 -2.12
CA TYR A 85 -12.32 -4.76 -0.74
C TYR A 85 -13.47 -4.75 0.25
N ARG A 86 -13.16 -5.16 1.49
CA ARG A 86 -14.06 -5.10 2.64
C ARG A 86 -13.29 -4.57 3.84
N ILE A 87 -13.65 -3.37 4.25
CA ILE A 87 -13.07 -2.70 5.40
C ILE A 87 -14.18 -2.28 6.36
N ARG A 88 -13.83 -1.84 7.55
CA ARG A 88 -14.84 -1.41 8.52
C ARG A 88 -15.70 -0.27 7.95
N PHE A 89 -17.01 -0.48 7.95
CA PHE A 89 -18.06 0.43 7.44
C PHE A 89 -18.10 0.63 5.92
N GLU A 90 -17.26 -0.04 5.15
CA GLU A 90 -17.27 0.08 3.70
C GLU A 90 -17.00 -1.27 3.03
N ASN A 91 -17.79 -1.57 2.00
CA ASN A 91 -17.73 -2.81 1.26
C ASN A 91 -17.92 -2.53 -0.23
N LYS A 92 -16.96 -2.94 -1.05
CA LYS A 92 -17.05 -2.92 -2.52
C LYS A 92 -16.64 -4.27 -3.07
N VAL A 93 -17.57 -5.21 -3.02
CA VAL A 93 -17.44 -6.57 -3.57
C VAL A 93 -18.75 -6.97 -4.26
N SER A 94 -18.67 -7.92 -5.18
CA SER A 94 -19.81 -8.54 -5.86
C SER A 94 -19.65 -10.07 -5.89
N ALA A 95 -20.63 -10.76 -6.48
CA ALA A 95 -20.51 -12.21 -6.73
C ALA A 95 -19.35 -12.56 -7.69
N ARG A 96 -18.87 -11.61 -8.47
CA ARG A 96 -17.74 -11.78 -9.41
C ARG A 96 -16.38 -11.54 -8.76
N THR A 97 -16.33 -11.01 -7.53
CA THR A 97 -15.08 -10.69 -6.86
C THR A 97 -14.28 -11.95 -6.56
N ARG A 98 -13.05 -12.00 -7.09
CA ARG A 98 -12.09 -13.11 -6.97
C ARG A 98 -10.92 -12.75 -6.05
N ILE A 99 -10.52 -11.48 -5.98
CA ILE A 99 -9.56 -10.96 -4.99
C ILE A 99 -10.32 -10.01 -4.08
N GLU A 100 -10.35 -10.32 -2.79
CA GLU A 100 -11.01 -9.51 -1.79
C GLU A 100 -9.97 -9.01 -0.79
N VAL A 101 -9.66 -7.70 -0.83
CA VAL A 101 -8.74 -7.07 0.11
C VAL A 101 -9.49 -6.76 1.39
N VAL A 102 -9.02 -7.31 2.51
CA VAL A 102 -9.70 -7.19 3.81
C VAL A 102 -8.76 -6.63 4.87
N THR A 103 -9.33 -5.92 5.86
CA THR A 103 -8.56 -5.55 7.05
C THR A 103 -8.61 -6.66 8.11
N GLU A 104 -7.65 -6.66 9.02
CA GLU A 104 -7.42 -7.72 10.01
C GLU A 104 -8.68 -8.10 10.80
N GLY A 105 -9.45 -7.12 11.30
CA GLY A 105 -10.69 -7.40 12.03
C GLY A 105 -11.81 -8.03 11.18
N ILE A 106 -11.77 -7.83 9.86
CA ILE A 106 -12.72 -8.46 8.94
C ILE A 106 -12.37 -9.93 8.76
N LEU A 107 -11.10 -10.29 8.57
CA LEU A 107 -10.67 -11.68 8.46
C LEU A 107 -11.02 -12.48 9.72
N THR A 108 -10.71 -11.95 10.91
CA THR A 108 -11.03 -12.60 12.17
C THR A 108 -12.53 -12.88 12.29
N ARG A 109 -13.37 -11.92 11.91
CA ARG A 109 -14.81 -12.09 11.91
C ARG A 109 -15.28 -13.14 10.89
N MET A 110 -14.72 -13.13 9.68
CA MET A 110 -15.05 -14.14 8.67
C MET A 110 -14.74 -15.55 9.16
N LEU A 111 -13.61 -15.76 9.83
CA LEU A 111 -13.22 -17.04 10.42
C LEU A 111 -14.13 -17.46 11.59
N GLN A 112 -14.68 -16.50 12.34
CA GLN A 112 -15.66 -16.78 13.40
C GLN A 112 -17.04 -17.13 12.87
N ASP A 113 -17.49 -16.43 11.80
CA ASP A 113 -18.79 -16.62 11.18
C ASP A 113 -18.82 -17.89 10.30
N ASP A 114 -17.73 -18.19 9.61
CA ASP A 114 -17.53 -19.38 8.75
C ASP A 114 -16.10 -19.93 8.90
N PRO A 115 -15.85 -20.86 9.82
CA PRO A 115 -14.54 -21.48 10.01
C PRO A 115 -14.04 -22.23 8.78
N MET A 116 -14.95 -22.74 7.92
CA MET A 116 -14.58 -23.42 6.69
C MET A 116 -14.12 -22.45 5.61
N LEU A 117 -14.43 -21.17 5.71
CA LEU A 117 -14.16 -20.16 4.67
C LEU A 117 -14.57 -20.67 3.30
N GLU A 118 -15.83 -21.12 3.17
CA GLU A 118 -16.34 -21.63 1.91
C GLU A 118 -16.12 -20.62 0.77
N GLY A 119 -15.64 -21.11 -0.37
CA GLY A 119 -15.33 -20.27 -1.51
C GLY A 119 -13.99 -19.50 -1.44
N VAL A 120 -13.19 -19.66 -0.37
CA VAL A 120 -11.84 -19.12 -0.26
C VAL A 120 -10.82 -20.23 -0.57
N GLY A 121 -9.86 -19.94 -1.45
CA GLY A 121 -8.78 -20.87 -1.83
C GLY A 121 -7.40 -20.43 -1.33
N ALA A 122 -7.23 -19.13 -1.03
CA ALA A 122 -5.97 -18.63 -0.49
C ALA A 122 -6.20 -17.44 0.43
N ILE A 123 -5.32 -17.30 1.43
CA ILE A 123 -5.21 -16.10 2.28
C ILE A 123 -3.78 -15.59 2.18
N LEU A 124 -3.63 -14.33 1.79
CA LEU A 124 -2.37 -13.62 1.70
C LEU A 124 -2.29 -12.59 2.83
N PHE A 125 -1.27 -12.69 3.67
CA PHE A 125 -1.00 -11.75 4.77
C PHE A 125 0.05 -10.77 4.30
N ASP A 126 -0.34 -9.52 3.99
CA ASP A 126 0.60 -8.48 3.57
C ASP A 126 1.12 -7.67 4.76
N GLU A 127 2.27 -7.03 4.57
CA GLU A 127 2.98 -6.22 5.56
C GLU A 127 3.15 -6.92 6.94
N PHE A 128 3.31 -8.25 6.94
CA PHE A 128 3.34 -9.07 8.16
C PHE A 128 4.48 -8.69 9.12
N HIS A 129 5.52 -8.02 8.63
CA HIS A 129 6.60 -7.48 9.45
C HIS A 129 6.18 -6.36 10.41
N GLU A 130 5.02 -5.71 10.20
CA GLU A 130 4.48 -4.72 11.14
C GLU A 130 4.04 -5.36 12.47
N ARG A 131 3.87 -6.67 12.53
CA ARG A 131 3.60 -7.48 13.73
C ARG A 131 2.41 -6.98 14.55
N HIS A 132 1.30 -6.71 13.87
CA HIS A 132 0.04 -6.39 14.54
C HIS A 132 -0.58 -7.64 15.19
N LEU A 133 -1.05 -7.51 16.45
CA LEU A 133 -1.69 -8.60 17.18
C LEU A 133 -2.83 -9.24 16.38
N ALA A 134 -3.63 -8.45 15.70
CA ALA A 134 -4.77 -8.95 14.93
C ALA A 134 -4.32 -9.71 13.66
N GLY A 135 -3.20 -9.33 13.04
CA GLY A 135 -2.59 -10.06 11.95
C GLY A 135 -1.99 -11.39 12.40
N ASP A 136 -1.26 -11.40 13.52
CA ASP A 136 -0.71 -12.62 14.12
C ASP A 136 -1.83 -13.59 14.51
N LEU A 137 -2.91 -13.10 15.14
CA LEU A 137 -4.10 -13.90 15.48
C LEU A 137 -4.78 -14.45 14.22
N GLY A 138 -4.95 -13.62 13.18
CA GLY A 138 -5.54 -14.03 11.91
C GLY A 138 -4.74 -15.16 11.26
N LEU A 139 -3.41 -15.08 11.28
CA LEU A 139 -2.55 -16.15 10.77
C LEU A 139 -2.67 -17.44 11.60
N ALA A 140 -2.68 -17.32 12.93
CA ALA A 140 -2.82 -18.47 13.81
C ALA A 140 -4.15 -19.20 13.58
N LEU A 141 -5.28 -18.46 13.49
CA LEU A 141 -6.59 -19.03 13.19
C LEU A 141 -6.64 -19.64 11.77
N ALA A 142 -6.09 -18.98 10.77
CA ALA A 142 -6.03 -19.51 9.42
C ALA A 142 -5.19 -20.79 9.32
N LEU A 143 -4.10 -20.87 10.08
CA LEU A 143 -3.27 -22.07 10.19
C LEU A 143 -4.01 -23.22 10.86
N ASP A 144 -4.76 -22.96 11.93
CA ASP A 144 -5.59 -23.93 12.61
C ASP A 144 -6.68 -24.50 11.68
N VAL A 145 -7.36 -23.61 10.95
CA VAL A 145 -8.36 -24.01 9.93
C VAL A 145 -7.71 -24.85 8.84
N GLN A 146 -6.53 -24.44 8.35
CA GLN A 146 -5.82 -25.21 7.32
C GLN A 146 -5.45 -26.62 7.79
N LEU A 147 -4.90 -26.73 9.00
CA LEU A 147 -4.44 -28.00 9.55
C LEU A 147 -5.58 -28.94 9.94
N SER A 148 -6.70 -28.38 10.40
CA SER A 148 -7.79 -29.19 10.98
C SER A 148 -8.95 -29.40 10.01
N LEU A 149 -9.20 -28.48 9.08
CA LEU A 149 -10.44 -28.48 8.27
C LEU A 149 -10.19 -28.34 6.78
N ARG A 150 -9.15 -27.62 6.35
CA ARG A 150 -8.96 -27.16 4.97
C ARG A 150 -7.52 -27.35 4.50
N GLU A 151 -7.05 -28.59 4.39
CA GLU A 151 -5.70 -28.90 3.88
C GLU A 151 -5.41 -28.29 2.49
N ASP A 152 -6.46 -27.99 1.72
CA ASP A 152 -6.39 -27.37 0.39
C ASP A 152 -6.19 -25.85 0.42
N LEU A 153 -6.41 -25.20 1.56
CA LEU A 153 -6.26 -23.75 1.71
C LEU A 153 -4.78 -23.34 1.57
N ARG A 154 -4.50 -22.33 0.77
CA ARG A 154 -3.14 -21.78 0.63
C ARG A 154 -2.93 -20.58 1.54
N LEU A 155 -1.80 -20.55 2.25
CA LEU A 155 -1.40 -19.43 3.10
C LEU A 155 -0.11 -18.82 2.57
N VAL A 156 -0.12 -17.52 2.30
CA VAL A 156 1.06 -16.78 1.85
C VAL A 156 1.32 -15.65 2.83
N VAL A 157 2.51 -15.61 3.40
CA VAL A 157 2.92 -14.51 4.28
C VAL A 157 3.94 -13.66 3.56
N MET A 158 3.60 -12.37 3.36
CA MET A 158 4.44 -11.41 2.64
C MET A 158 5.02 -10.40 3.62
N SER A 159 6.33 -10.19 3.54
CA SER A 159 7.10 -9.36 4.45
C SER A 159 8.12 -8.50 3.70
N ALA A 160 8.48 -7.36 4.27
CA ALA A 160 9.54 -6.50 3.75
C ALA A 160 10.90 -6.73 4.45
N THR A 161 10.97 -7.51 5.52
CA THR A 161 12.16 -7.65 6.36
C THR A 161 12.65 -9.09 6.50
N LEU A 162 13.94 -9.21 6.89
CA LEU A 162 14.78 -10.40 6.89
C LEU A 162 14.45 -11.51 7.93
N ASP A 163 13.34 -11.44 8.66
CA ASP A 163 12.97 -12.45 9.68
C ASP A 163 12.27 -13.70 9.09
N GLY A 164 12.31 -13.83 7.75
CA GLY A 164 11.64 -14.87 7.00
C GLY A 164 12.07 -16.28 7.34
N ASP A 165 13.32 -16.52 7.73
CA ASP A 165 13.80 -17.87 8.08
C ASP A 165 13.11 -18.43 9.33
N ARG A 166 12.86 -17.56 10.32
CA ARG A 166 12.14 -17.96 11.52
C ARG A 166 10.66 -18.25 11.22
N LEU A 167 10.06 -17.41 10.41
CA LEU A 167 8.67 -17.56 10.00
C LEU A 167 8.49 -18.77 9.09
N ALA A 168 9.38 -19.00 8.14
CA ALA A 168 9.37 -20.16 7.26
C ALA A 168 9.48 -21.48 8.04
N ARG A 169 10.36 -21.54 9.04
CA ARG A 169 10.47 -22.71 9.94
C ARG A 169 9.20 -22.90 10.78
N PHE A 170 8.63 -21.82 11.31
CA PHE A 170 7.40 -21.89 12.10
C PHE A 170 6.22 -22.39 11.27
N LEU A 171 6.12 -21.96 10.02
CA LEU A 171 5.04 -22.33 9.11
C LEU A 171 5.30 -23.65 8.36
N ASP A 172 6.47 -24.24 8.50
CA ASP A 172 6.91 -25.35 7.64
C ASP A 172 6.67 -25.04 6.15
N ALA A 173 7.22 -23.91 5.71
CA ALA A 173 6.96 -23.33 4.40
C ALA A 173 8.26 -23.02 3.65
N PRO A 174 8.30 -23.16 2.33
CA PRO A 174 9.38 -22.59 1.54
C PRO A 174 9.43 -21.07 1.69
N ARG A 175 10.63 -20.52 1.54
CA ARG A 175 10.88 -19.08 1.54
C ARG A 175 11.38 -18.66 0.16
N LEU A 176 10.76 -17.64 -0.40
CA LEU A 176 11.21 -16.96 -1.61
C LEU A 176 11.55 -15.52 -1.30
N SER A 177 12.62 -15.01 -1.90
CA SER A 177 13.07 -13.63 -1.69
C SER A 177 13.30 -12.93 -3.03
N SER A 178 12.81 -11.70 -3.14
CA SER A 178 13.06 -10.80 -4.26
C SER A 178 14.05 -9.72 -3.84
N GLU A 179 15.13 -9.59 -4.60
CA GLU A 179 15.99 -8.43 -4.48
C GLU A 179 15.28 -7.21 -5.08
N GLY A 180 14.99 -6.21 -4.26
CA GLY A 180 14.37 -4.97 -4.74
C GLY A 180 15.39 -4.02 -5.33
N ARG A 181 14.89 -2.96 -5.97
CA ARG A 181 15.73 -1.83 -6.35
C ARG A 181 16.02 -1.00 -5.10
N SER A 182 17.29 -0.87 -4.75
CA SER A 182 17.73 0.08 -3.74
C SER A 182 18.09 1.40 -4.42
N TYR A 183 17.51 2.48 -3.94
CA TYR A 183 17.88 3.82 -4.37
C TYR A 183 18.84 4.42 -3.34
N PRO A 184 19.85 5.19 -3.76
CA PRO A 184 20.72 5.86 -2.81
C PRO A 184 19.90 6.87 -1.98
N VAL A 185 20.04 6.78 -0.65
CA VAL A 185 19.36 7.67 0.29
C VAL A 185 20.42 8.54 0.96
N THR A 186 20.27 9.86 0.84
CA THR A 186 21.09 10.83 1.58
C THR A 186 20.28 11.34 2.77
N VAL A 187 20.84 11.24 3.97
CA VAL A 187 20.23 11.77 5.18
C VAL A 187 20.82 13.12 5.50
N SER A 188 19.96 14.15 5.57
CA SER A 188 20.35 15.50 5.96
C SER A 188 19.55 15.94 7.17
N HIS A 189 20.19 16.66 8.10
CA HIS A 189 19.55 17.20 9.27
C HIS A 189 19.31 18.68 9.11
N PHE A 190 18.06 19.12 9.24
CA PHE A 190 17.68 20.51 9.15
C PHE A 190 17.56 21.09 10.58
N PRO A 191 18.44 22.00 11.01
CA PRO A 191 18.46 22.44 12.41
C PRO A 191 17.18 23.20 12.76
N ALA A 192 16.57 22.79 13.88
CA ALA A 192 15.47 23.52 14.49
C ALA A 192 16.01 24.81 15.13
N ARG A 193 15.28 25.91 14.97
CA ARG A 193 15.57 27.19 15.68
C ARG A 193 14.71 27.23 16.93
N ARG A 194 15.27 27.75 18.04
CA ARG A 194 14.65 27.68 19.37
C ARG A 194 13.25 28.30 19.45
N ASP A 195 12.96 29.33 18.64
CA ASP A 195 11.72 30.10 18.70
C ASP A 195 10.78 29.86 17.50
N GLU A 196 11.06 28.82 16.67
CA GLU A 196 10.20 28.48 15.54
C GLU A 196 9.18 27.37 15.92
N SER A 197 7.92 27.63 15.57
CA SER A 197 6.90 26.57 15.66
C SER A 197 7.16 25.42 14.67
N LEU A 198 6.56 24.25 14.92
CA LEU A 198 6.70 23.09 14.05
C LEU A 198 6.30 23.42 12.59
N GLU A 199 5.23 24.19 12.42
CA GLU A 199 4.70 24.57 11.10
C GLU A 199 5.72 25.42 10.32
N ILE A 200 6.38 26.38 10.98
CA ILE A 200 7.39 27.25 10.37
C ILE A 200 8.65 26.44 10.01
N GLN A 201 9.09 25.56 10.91
CA GLN A 201 10.24 24.68 10.67
C GLN A 201 9.97 23.76 9.48
N THR A 202 8.79 23.11 9.45
CA THR A 202 8.39 22.21 8.38
C THR A 202 8.30 22.96 7.05
N ARG A 203 7.65 24.11 7.01
CA ARG A 203 7.57 24.94 5.80
C ARG A 203 8.95 25.27 5.25
N ARG A 204 9.86 25.73 6.10
CA ARG A 204 11.24 26.05 5.70
C ARG A 204 12.00 24.85 5.16
N ALA A 205 11.81 23.68 5.77
CA ALA A 205 12.43 22.45 5.29
C ALA A 205 11.87 22.00 3.93
N VAL A 206 10.56 22.11 3.73
CA VAL A 206 9.89 21.80 2.46
C VAL A 206 10.34 22.78 1.36
N GLU A 207 10.36 24.08 1.65
CA GLU A 207 10.82 25.10 0.71
C GLU A 207 12.28 24.85 0.27
N ALA A 208 13.16 24.50 1.21
CA ALA A 208 14.55 24.14 0.89
C ALA A 208 14.63 22.86 0.03
N ALA A 209 13.89 21.83 0.39
CA ALA A 209 13.87 20.57 -0.36
C ALA A 209 13.37 20.76 -1.81
N LEU A 210 12.34 21.56 -2.02
CA LEU A 210 11.81 21.87 -3.36
C LEU A 210 12.76 22.70 -4.23
N VAL A 211 13.65 23.46 -3.62
CA VAL A 211 14.69 24.21 -4.35
C VAL A 211 15.88 23.32 -4.72
N GLU A 212 16.26 22.42 -3.81
CA GLU A 212 17.48 21.62 -3.94
C GLU A 212 17.26 20.30 -4.73
N HIS A 213 16.03 19.78 -4.73
CA HIS A 213 15.72 18.47 -5.29
C HIS A 213 14.51 18.52 -6.23
N PRO A 214 14.60 17.89 -7.42
CA PRO A 214 13.44 17.66 -8.29
C PRO A 214 12.57 16.54 -7.71
N GLY A 215 11.25 16.65 -7.82
CA GLY A 215 10.30 15.60 -7.46
C GLY A 215 9.37 16.00 -6.31
N ASP A 216 8.65 14.99 -5.79
CA ASP A 216 7.66 15.19 -4.76
C ASP A 216 8.28 15.18 -3.37
N VAL A 217 7.65 15.88 -2.43
CA VAL A 217 8.07 15.95 -1.02
C VAL A 217 7.00 15.30 -0.15
N LEU A 218 7.36 14.22 0.56
CA LEU A 218 6.50 13.58 1.55
C LEU A 218 6.91 14.02 2.95
N VAL A 219 5.97 14.59 3.71
CA VAL A 219 6.21 15.10 5.05
C VAL A 219 5.48 14.25 6.08
N PHE A 220 6.22 13.67 7.03
CA PHE A 220 5.65 12.94 8.15
C PHE A 220 5.48 13.84 9.36
N LEU A 221 4.27 13.88 9.91
CA LEU A 221 3.90 14.71 11.06
C LEU A 221 3.26 13.88 12.16
N PRO A 222 3.30 14.32 13.44
CA PRO A 222 2.83 13.51 14.57
C PRO A 222 1.33 13.19 14.56
N GLY A 223 0.49 14.01 13.93
CA GLY A 223 -0.94 13.78 13.89
C GLY A 223 -1.72 14.75 13.00
N GLN A 224 -3.03 14.56 12.92
CA GLN A 224 -3.92 15.33 12.06
C GLN A 224 -3.91 16.82 12.33
N ARG A 225 -3.77 17.23 13.60
CA ARG A 225 -3.70 18.65 13.97
C ARG A 225 -2.48 19.33 13.38
N GLU A 226 -1.34 18.64 13.44
CA GLU A 226 -0.07 19.12 12.89
C GLU A 226 -0.13 19.14 11.36
N ILE A 227 -0.75 18.14 10.75
CA ILE A 227 -0.99 18.08 9.29
C ILE A 227 -1.80 19.31 8.85
N ALA A 228 -2.94 19.58 9.49
CA ALA A 228 -3.79 20.71 9.13
C ALA A 228 -3.09 22.09 9.32
N ARG A 229 -2.26 22.22 10.37
CA ARG A 229 -1.50 23.46 10.61
C ARG A 229 -0.39 23.67 9.58
N VAL A 230 0.32 22.60 9.22
CA VAL A 230 1.38 22.66 8.20
C VAL A 230 0.78 22.91 6.83
N GLU A 231 -0.34 22.27 6.48
CA GLU A 231 -1.09 22.54 5.26
C GLU A 231 -1.48 24.02 5.15
N ALA A 232 -2.05 24.58 6.22
CA ALA A 232 -2.38 26.00 6.27
C ALA A 232 -1.15 26.92 6.15
N ALA A 233 0.00 26.51 6.70
CA ALA A 233 1.25 27.26 6.60
C ALA A 233 1.91 27.18 5.22
N LEU A 234 1.68 26.09 4.48
CA LEU A 234 2.16 25.91 3.11
C LEU A 234 1.23 26.57 2.08
N SER A 235 -0.05 26.74 2.42
CA SER A 235 -1.04 27.40 1.54
C SER A 235 -0.79 28.91 1.45
N PRO A 236 -1.00 29.56 0.29
CA PRO A 236 -0.82 30.99 0.15
C PRO A 236 -1.81 31.75 1.03
N SER A 237 -1.31 32.75 1.76
CA SER A 237 -2.16 33.64 2.54
C SER A 237 -3.10 34.42 1.60
N PRO A 238 -4.40 34.56 1.94
CA PRO A 238 -5.35 35.36 1.15
C PRO A 238 -4.98 36.84 1.05
N THR A 239 -4.01 37.30 1.84
CA THR A 239 -3.59 38.72 1.95
C THR A 239 -2.29 39.05 1.22
N GLY A 240 -1.90 38.36 0.17
CA GLY A 240 -0.91 38.83 -0.82
C GLY A 240 0.53 39.04 -0.33
N ARG A 241 0.94 38.55 0.84
CA ARG A 241 2.33 38.53 1.31
C ARG A 241 2.86 37.10 1.46
N GLY A 242 2.68 36.26 0.42
CA GLY A 242 3.27 34.94 0.35
C GLY A 242 4.61 35.02 -0.37
N VAL A 243 5.66 34.49 0.23
CA VAL A 243 6.93 34.22 -0.45
C VAL A 243 6.66 33.09 -1.44
N GLY A 244 6.60 33.42 -2.74
CA GLY A 244 6.41 32.42 -3.79
C GLY A 244 7.62 31.48 -3.86
N VAL A 245 7.39 30.18 -3.66
CA VAL A 245 8.39 29.15 -3.91
C VAL A 245 8.43 28.90 -5.42
N ARG A 246 9.57 29.22 -6.06
CA ARG A 246 9.79 28.95 -7.48
C ARG A 246 10.41 27.55 -7.63
N VAL A 247 9.73 26.65 -8.32
CA VAL A 247 10.31 25.38 -8.74
C VAL A 247 10.64 25.45 -10.23
N ARG A 248 11.87 25.17 -10.61
CA ARG A 248 12.27 24.99 -12.02
C ARG A 248 11.92 23.58 -12.44
N SER A 249 11.03 23.43 -13.41
CA SER A 249 10.86 22.17 -14.14
C SER A 249 12.00 22.02 -15.14
N GLY A 250 12.82 20.98 -14.98
CA GLY A 250 13.71 20.50 -16.02
C GLY A 250 12.87 19.72 -17.04
N ASP A 251 13.11 20.03 -18.34
CA ASP A 251 12.55 19.31 -19.48
C ASP A 251 12.81 17.79 -19.38
N GLY A 252 11.78 16.99 -19.55
CA GLY A 252 11.92 15.58 -19.91
C GLY A 252 10.92 14.62 -19.27
N GLY A 253 9.84 14.31 -19.98
CA GLY A 253 9.10 13.06 -19.85
C GLY A 253 7.98 13.06 -18.81
N SER A 254 6.77 13.33 -19.28
CA SER A 254 5.53 13.16 -18.55
C SER A 254 5.18 11.68 -18.40
N ASP A 255 5.27 11.14 -17.19
CA ASP A 255 4.40 10.04 -16.78
C ASP A 255 3.51 10.58 -15.66
N ASN A 256 2.34 11.07 -16.08
CA ASN A 256 1.24 11.42 -15.18
C ASN A 256 0.74 10.14 -14.51
N VAL A 257 1.08 9.96 -13.25
CA VAL A 257 0.29 9.12 -12.36
C VAL A 257 -0.86 10.00 -11.88
N ASP A 258 -1.96 9.98 -12.60
CA ASP A 258 -3.21 10.58 -12.16
C ASP A 258 -3.68 9.87 -10.89
N PHE A 259 -3.38 10.45 -9.76
CA PHE A 259 -4.06 10.13 -8.50
C PHE A 259 -5.47 10.73 -8.62
N VAL A 260 -6.44 9.92 -9.06
CA VAL A 260 -7.85 10.30 -8.98
C VAL A 260 -8.23 10.30 -7.50
N ALA A 261 -8.24 11.49 -6.91
CA ALA A 261 -8.83 11.71 -5.59
C ALA A 261 -10.29 11.23 -5.61
N PRO A 262 -10.78 10.56 -4.54
CA PRO A 262 -12.20 10.26 -4.42
C PRO A 262 -13.02 11.57 -4.47
N SER A 263 -14.19 11.55 -5.08
CA SER A 263 -15.08 12.70 -5.37
C SER A 263 -15.61 13.45 -4.14
N SER A 264 -15.04 13.24 -2.97
CA SER A 264 -15.38 13.91 -1.71
C SER A 264 -14.14 14.49 -0.99
N ALA A 265 -12.98 14.64 -1.67
CA ALA A 265 -11.83 15.30 -1.08
C ALA A 265 -12.11 16.80 -0.91
N PRO A 266 -11.76 17.41 0.24
CA PRO A 266 -11.77 18.87 0.37
C PRO A 266 -10.85 19.47 -0.69
N SER A 267 -11.29 20.56 -1.29
CA SER A 267 -10.60 21.28 -2.36
C SER A 267 -9.13 21.52 -2.03
N GLY A 268 -8.22 20.84 -2.73
CA GLY A 268 -6.78 21.12 -2.66
C GLY A 268 -6.53 22.56 -3.11
N HIS A 269 -5.74 23.30 -2.36
CA HIS A 269 -5.40 24.67 -2.69
C HIS A 269 -4.19 24.68 -3.64
N LEU A 270 -4.39 25.25 -4.83
CA LEU A 270 -3.30 25.54 -5.77
C LEU A 270 -2.62 26.85 -5.35
N LEU A 271 -1.31 26.84 -5.23
CA LEU A 271 -0.53 28.05 -5.03
C LEU A 271 -0.51 28.88 -6.32
N PRO A 272 -0.86 30.20 -6.31
CA PRO A 272 -0.85 31.00 -7.52
C PRO A 272 0.57 31.22 -8.01
N GLY A 273 0.80 30.85 -9.29
CA GLY A 273 2.09 31.01 -9.96
C GLY A 273 2.28 32.40 -10.52
N GLY A 274 3.46 32.98 -10.30
CA GLY A 274 4.00 34.04 -11.17
C GLY A 274 4.57 33.41 -12.46
N GLU A 275 4.77 34.20 -13.50
CA GLU A 275 5.22 33.75 -14.82
C GLU A 275 6.39 32.76 -14.74
N GLY A 276 6.17 31.50 -15.19
CA GLY A 276 7.16 30.42 -15.19
C GLY A 276 7.01 29.38 -14.06
N ASN A 277 5.89 29.28 -13.36
CA ASN A 277 5.72 28.42 -12.19
C ASN A 277 5.01 27.11 -12.47
N SER A 278 5.62 25.99 -12.06
CA SER A 278 4.95 24.75 -11.72
C SER A 278 4.09 24.97 -10.47
N ASN A 279 2.79 24.66 -10.55
CA ASN A 279 1.88 24.72 -9.41
C ASN A 279 2.23 23.59 -8.43
N ILE A 280 2.46 23.93 -7.16
CA ILE A 280 2.65 22.97 -6.09
C ILE A 280 1.27 22.63 -5.53
N LEU A 281 0.90 21.34 -5.58
CA LEU A 281 -0.30 20.82 -4.96
C LEU A 281 0.05 20.29 -3.57
N VAL A 282 -0.61 20.81 -2.54
CA VAL A 282 -0.48 20.32 -1.15
C VAL A 282 -1.67 19.42 -0.85
N LEU A 283 -1.40 18.17 -0.47
CA LEU A 283 -2.43 17.18 -0.16
C LEU A 283 -2.20 16.62 1.25
N PRO A 284 -3.17 16.77 2.18
CA PRO A 284 -3.10 16.11 3.47
C PRO A 284 -3.38 14.60 3.29
N LEU A 285 -2.54 13.75 3.88
CA LEU A 285 -2.71 12.30 3.88
C LEU A 285 -2.89 11.81 5.32
N HIS A 286 -4.09 11.34 5.66
CA HIS A 286 -4.36 10.73 6.96
C HIS A 286 -5.45 9.65 6.85
N GLY A 287 -5.53 8.76 7.87
CA GLY A 287 -6.35 7.54 7.80
C GLY A 287 -7.87 7.73 7.82
N GLU A 288 -8.37 8.96 7.86
CA GLU A 288 -9.81 9.28 7.86
C GLU A 288 -10.32 9.86 6.52
N LEU A 289 -9.44 9.94 5.50
CA LEU A 289 -9.79 10.34 4.15
C LEU A 289 -10.26 9.14 3.32
#